data_2f272ad755f5d6455028cacc64e5c802
#
_entry.id   2f272ad755f5d6455028cacc64e5c802
#
_cell.length_a   1.000
_cell.length_b   1.000
_cell.length_c   1.000
_cell.angle_alpha   90.00
_cell.angle_beta   90.00
_cell.angle_gamma   90.00
#
_symmetry.space_group_name_H-M   'P 1'
#
loop_
_entity.id
_entity.type
_entity.pdbx_description
1 polymer ?
#
loop_
_entity_poly.entity_id
_entity_poly.type
_entity_poly.pdbx_seq_one_letter_code
_entity_poly.pdbx_strand_id
1 'polypeptide(L)'
;LRRQAISLVFAGAVLLSVAVDPLIVGKALELVGMAPSAARLAGSRLAVMSALSGTGLLFFGLSGWARASRIQSICEGHVLVLDHLGRNYGARSQVVPGVGAACVADVDGLRMEIVVEPEAHGRAWVRARFFPARSLRVCPKGLEPEGAGDNLITVSEGYSWEAWGRPGIDGPALDAAAHSLGRAFGVGGATHIQHDGGGIELAMPNAPADELLARLRVAIDAVSSL
;
A
#
# COMPACT_ATOMS: atom_id res chain seq x y z
N LEU A 1 -0.95 13.90 -0.22
CA LEU A 1 -2.16 13.88 -1.05
C LEU A 1 -3.25 14.82 -0.51
N ARG A 2 -3.72 14.67 0.74
CA ARG A 2 -4.82 15.50 1.30
C ARG A 2 -4.51 16.99 1.30
N ARG A 3 -3.28 17.39 1.71
CA ARG A 3 -2.85 18.81 1.69
C ARG A 3 -2.82 19.38 0.26
N GLN A 4 -2.33 18.62 -0.71
CA GLN A 4 -2.31 19.03 -2.11
C GLN A 4 -3.73 19.17 -2.68
N ALA A 5 -4.64 18.25 -2.36
CA ALA A 5 -6.03 18.32 -2.77
C ALA A 5 -6.74 19.60 -2.23
N ILE A 6 -6.51 19.93 -0.95
CA ILE A 6 -7.06 21.16 -0.33
C ILE A 6 -6.49 22.40 -1.03
N SER A 7 -5.20 22.44 -1.33
CA SER A 7 -4.58 23.56 -2.05
C SER A 7 -5.19 23.76 -3.44
N LEU A 8 -5.45 22.66 -4.16
CA LEU A 8 -6.10 22.70 -5.48
C LEU A 8 -7.54 23.22 -5.41
N VAL A 9 -8.30 22.78 -4.41
CA VAL A 9 -9.68 23.27 -4.17
C VAL A 9 -9.67 24.77 -3.89
N PHE A 10 -8.77 25.23 -3.02
CA PHE A 10 -8.64 26.64 -2.70
C PHE A 10 -8.24 27.48 -3.91
N ALA A 11 -7.22 27.05 -4.67
CA ALA A 11 -6.79 27.73 -5.90
C ALA A 11 -7.92 27.79 -6.94
N GLY A 12 -8.69 26.70 -7.11
CA GLY A 12 -9.84 26.64 -8.00
C GLY A 12 -10.95 27.62 -7.59
N ALA A 13 -11.24 27.69 -6.28
CA ALA A 13 -12.24 28.63 -5.76
C ALA A 13 -11.82 30.10 -5.98
N VAL A 14 -10.55 30.43 -5.77
CA VAL A 14 -10.02 31.78 -6.03
C VAL A 14 -10.13 32.13 -7.53
N LEU A 15 -9.75 31.24 -8.44
CA LEU A 15 -9.89 31.47 -9.87
C LEU A 15 -11.35 31.63 -10.30
N LEU A 16 -12.27 30.87 -9.74
CA LEU A 16 -13.68 31.02 -10.00
C LEU A 16 -14.25 32.39 -9.49
N SER A 17 -13.78 32.88 -8.35
CA SER A 17 -14.19 34.18 -7.84
C SER A 17 -13.78 35.32 -8.78
N VAL A 18 -12.63 35.22 -9.46
CA VAL A 18 -12.20 36.15 -10.50
C VAL A 18 -13.07 36.05 -11.76
N ALA A 19 -13.57 34.85 -12.06
CA ALA A 19 -14.41 34.64 -13.25
C ALA A 19 -15.83 35.19 -13.12
N VAL A 20 -16.33 35.40 -11.89
CA VAL A 20 -17.72 35.79 -11.62
C VAL A 20 -18.03 37.22 -12.11
N ASP A 21 -17.05 38.11 -12.10
CA ASP A 21 -17.29 39.49 -12.55
C ASP A 21 -16.18 39.97 -13.54
N PRO A 22 -16.37 39.68 -14.85
CA PRO A 22 -15.44 40.13 -15.90
C PRO A 22 -15.34 41.65 -16.01
N LEU A 23 -16.34 42.41 -15.50
CA LEU A 23 -16.30 43.85 -15.48
C LEU A 23 -15.27 44.39 -14.47
N ILE A 24 -15.12 43.77 -13.33
CA ILE A 24 -14.09 44.13 -12.35
C ILE A 24 -12.68 43.95 -12.95
N VAL A 25 -12.46 42.82 -13.62
CA VAL A 25 -11.17 42.54 -14.31
C VAL A 25 -10.95 43.55 -15.42
N GLY A 26 -11.97 43.88 -16.23
CA GLY A 26 -11.88 44.88 -17.29
C GLY A 26 -11.55 46.28 -16.73
N LYS A 27 -12.21 46.69 -15.65
CA LYS A 27 -11.90 47.99 -14.99
C LYS A 27 -10.48 48.04 -14.42
N ALA A 28 -10.02 46.95 -13.83
CA ALA A 28 -8.64 46.89 -13.34
C ALA A 28 -7.62 47.05 -14.49
N LEU A 29 -7.88 46.47 -15.65
CA LEU A 29 -7.06 46.63 -16.84
C LEU A 29 -7.11 48.05 -17.44
N GLU A 30 -8.25 48.72 -17.38
CA GLU A 30 -8.38 50.14 -17.74
C GLU A 30 -7.54 51.05 -16.83
N LEU A 31 -7.49 50.74 -15.53
CA LEU A 31 -6.68 51.48 -14.55
C LEU A 31 -5.16 51.34 -14.81
N VAL A 32 -4.75 50.26 -15.44
CA VAL A 32 -3.34 50.00 -15.84
C VAL A 32 -2.99 50.62 -17.22
N GLY A 33 -3.96 51.32 -17.83
CA GLY A 33 -3.75 52.08 -19.07
C GLY A 33 -4.16 51.37 -20.37
N MET A 34 -4.93 50.31 -20.30
CA MET A 34 -5.52 49.65 -21.48
C MET A 34 -6.73 50.48 -22.02
N ALA A 35 -6.83 50.55 -23.36
CA ALA A 35 -8.00 51.15 -23.99
C ALA A 35 -9.32 50.41 -23.57
N PRO A 36 -10.44 51.11 -23.31
CA PRO A 36 -11.64 50.50 -22.73
C PRO A 36 -12.20 49.31 -23.52
N SER A 37 -12.13 49.35 -24.86
CA SER A 37 -12.58 48.24 -25.70
C SER A 37 -11.67 47.02 -25.60
N ALA A 38 -10.40 47.23 -25.54
CA ALA A 38 -9.38 46.15 -25.37
C ALA A 38 -9.46 45.56 -23.95
N ALA A 39 -9.62 46.39 -22.92
CA ALA A 39 -9.76 45.98 -21.54
C ALA A 39 -11.00 45.08 -21.31
N ARG A 40 -12.14 45.41 -21.90
CA ARG A 40 -13.37 44.59 -21.84
C ARG A 40 -13.16 43.23 -22.52
N LEU A 41 -12.56 43.21 -23.70
CA LEU A 41 -12.30 41.97 -24.41
C LEU A 41 -11.30 41.08 -23.67
N ALA A 42 -10.23 41.67 -23.14
CA ALA A 42 -9.27 40.97 -22.32
C ALA A 42 -9.86 40.45 -21.00
N GLY A 43 -10.68 41.27 -20.34
CA GLY A 43 -11.40 40.90 -19.12
C GLY A 43 -12.34 39.70 -19.32
N SER A 44 -13.11 39.70 -20.43
CA SER A 44 -13.98 38.56 -20.75
C SER A 44 -13.21 37.26 -21.05
N ARG A 45 -12.11 37.38 -21.78
CA ARG A 45 -11.21 36.20 -22.06
C ARG A 45 -10.57 35.66 -20.79
N LEU A 46 -10.07 36.54 -19.93
CA LEU A 46 -9.50 36.16 -18.66
C LEU A 46 -10.54 35.49 -17.75
N ALA A 47 -11.75 36.00 -17.72
CA ALA A 47 -12.84 35.39 -16.97
C ALA A 47 -13.16 33.97 -17.44
N VAL A 48 -13.26 33.76 -18.75
CA VAL A 48 -13.48 32.41 -19.33
C VAL A 48 -12.32 31.47 -19.00
N MET A 49 -11.07 31.92 -19.16
CA MET A 49 -9.90 31.12 -18.84
C MET A 49 -9.85 30.78 -17.35
N SER A 50 -10.13 31.74 -16.48
CA SER A 50 -10.20 31.54 -15.03
C SER A 50 -11.33 30.58 -14.63
N ALA A 51 -12.51 30.68 -15.30
CA ALA A 51 -13.61 29.74 -15.06
C ALA A 51 -13.23 28.31 -15.42
N LEU A 52 -12.64 28.10 -16.60
CA LEU A 52 -12.23 26.77 -17.05
C LEU A 52 -11.14 26.18 -16.16
N SER A 53 -10.10 26.97 -15.87
CA SER A 53 -9.01 26.55 -15.00
C SER A 53 -9.47 26.29 -13.57
N GLY A 54 -10.32 27.19 -13.02
CA GLY A 54 -10.88 27.06 -11.69
C GLY A 54 -11.75 25.81 -11.53
N THR A 55 -12.63 25.56 -12.51
CA THR A 55 -13.46 24.34 -12.53
C THR A 55 -12.61 23.06 -12.61
N GLY A 56 -11.58 23.07 -13.46
CA GLY A 56 -10.63 21.96 -13.57
C GLY A 56 -9.94 21.68 -12.23
N LEU A 57 -9.37 22.71 -11.61
CA LEU A 57 -8.69 22.57 -10.31
C LEU A 57 -9.63 22.11 -9.20
N LEU A 58 -10.88 22.59 -9.16
CA LEU A 58 -11.89 22.11 -8.21
C LEU A 58 -12.21 20.63 -8.43
N PHE A 59 -12.42 20.22 -9.68
CA PHE A 59 -12.71 18.82 -10.01
C PHE A 59 -11.57 17.91 -9.58
N PHE A 60 -10.32 18.24 -9.94
CA PHE A 60 -9.15 17.45 -9.52
C PHE A 60 -8.92 17.48 -8.01
N GLY A 61 -9.13 18.62 -7.37
CA GLY A 61 -9.00 18.76 -5.93
C GLY A 61 -10.05 17.93 -5.17
N LEU A 62 -11.31 18.00 -5.56
CA LEU A 62 -12.40 17.25 -4.93
C LEU A 62 -12.27 15.74 -5.17
N SER A 63 -11.92 15.31 -6.39
CA SER A 63 -11.68 13.91 -6.71
C SER A 63 -10.47 13.35 -5.95
N GLY A 64 -9.39 14.13 -5.85
CA GLY A 64 -8.22 13.76 -5.06
C GLY A 64 -8.51 13.67 -3.56
N TRP A 65 -9.33 14.59 -3.05
CA TRP A 65 -9.77 14.55 -1.65
C TRP A 65 -10.67 13.35 -1.36
N ALA A 66 -11.64 13.06 -2.23
CA ALA A 66 -12.53 11.91 -2.10
C ALA A 66 -11.74 10.59 -2.13
N ARG A 67 -10.76 10.48 -3.05
CA ARG A 67 -9.85 9.33 -3.11
C ARG A 67 -9.02 9.18 -1.82
N ALA A 68 -8.45 10.28 -1.34
CA ALA A 68 -7.65 10.27 -0.10
C ALA A 68 -8.49 9.89 1.13
N SER A 69 -9.73 10.38 1.21
CA SER A 69 -10.66 10.04 2.30
C SER A 69 -11.06 8.56 2.25
N ARG A 70 -11.31 8.02 1.05
CA ARG A 70 -11.61 6.60 0.86
C ARG A 70 -10.42 5.71 1.28
N ILE A 71 -9.21 6.06 0.85
CA ILE A 71 -7.99 5.33 1.24
C ILE A 71 -7.83 5.37 2.77
N GLN A 72 -8.02 6.52 3.39
CA GLN A 72 -7.92 6.64 4.84
C GLN A 72 -8.95 5.76 5.57
N SER A 73 -10.22 5.75 5.12
CA SER A 73 -11.25 4.90 5.71
C SER A 73 -10.92 3.40 5.59
N ILE A 74 -10.35 2.97 4.45
CA ILE A 74 -9.89 1.59 4.27
C ILE A 74 -8.75 1.28 5.24
N CYS A 75 -7.76 2.18 5.36
CA CYS A 75 -6.65 2.01 6.31
C CYS A 75 -7.15 1.93 7.77
N GLU A 76 -8.12 2.75 8.15
CA GLU A 76 -8.73 2.69 9.48
C GLU A 76 -9.42 1.34 9.73
N GLY A 77 -10.10 0.78 8.73
CA GLY A 77 -10.64 -0.58 8.78
C GLY A 77 -9.54 -1.64 8.99
N HIS A 78 -8.45 -1.55 8.25
CA HIS A 78 -7.30 -2.45 8.41
C HIS A 78 -6.61 -2.29 9.78
N VAL A 79 -6.54 -1.06 10.33
CA VAL A 79 -6.03 -0.82 11.68
C VAL A 79 -6.84 -1.60 12.71
N LEU A 80 -8.16 -1.63 12.58
CA LEU A 80 -9.02 -2.42 13.50
C LEU A 80 -8.71 -3.92 13.44
N VAL A 81 -8.45 -4.45 12.23
CA VAL A 81 -8.03 -5.85 12.05
C VAL A 81 -6.69 -6.11 12.72
N LEU A 82 -5.71 -5.23 12.49
CA LEU A 82 -4.38 -5.32 13.10
C LEU A 82 -4.41 -5.11 14.62
N ASP A 83 -5.28 -4.24 15.13
CA ASP A 83 -5.47 -4.08 16.59
C ASP A 83 -6.04 -5.34 17.23
N HIS A 84 -6.91 -6.06 16.51
CA HIS A 84 -7.42 -7.33 16.99
C HIS A 84 -6.31 -8.39 17.09
N LEU A 85 -5.40 -8.44 16.11
CA LEU A 85 -4.18 -9.25 16.20
C LEU A 85 -3.27 -8.75 17.32
N GLY A 86 -3.07 -7.45 17.42
CA GLY A 86 -2.19 -6.82 18.38
C GLY A 86 -2.55 -7.07 19.85
N ARG A 87 -3.83 -7.26 20.15
CA ARG A 87 -4.27 -7.64 21.53
C ARG A 87 -3.70 -8.98 21.96
N ASN A 88 -3.52 -9.90 21.03
CA ASN A 88 -2.95 -11.22 21.31
C ASN A 88 -1.43 -11.19 21.46
N TYR A 89 -0.77 -10.23 20.81
CA TYR A 89 0.69 -10.15 20.70
C TYR A 89 1.29 -8.85 21.27
N GLY A 90 0.51 -8.09 22.04
CA GLY A 90 0.99 -6.85 22.68
C GLY A 90 1.32 -5.71 21.70
N ALA A 91 0.89 -5.80 20.47
CA ALA A 91 1.22 -4.87 19.40
C ALA A 91 0.25 -3.70 19.29
N ARG A 92 0.71 -2.59 18.73
CA ARG A 92 -0.10 -1.43 18.37
C ARG A 92 -0.06 -1.21 16.88
N SER A 93 -1.22 -0.98 16.28
CA SER A 93 -1.34 -0.67 14.87
C SER A 93 -1.46 0.83 14.64
N GLN A 94 -1.04 1.27 13.46
CA GLN A 94 -1.09 2.66 13.03
C GLN A 94 -1.26 2.77 11.53
N VAL A 95 -1.82 3.90 11.09
CA VAL A 95 -1.82 4.26 9.67
C VAL A 95 -0.46 4.87 9.32
N VAL A 96 0.23 4.28 8.35
CA VAL A 96 1.48 4.81 7.79
C VAL A 96 1.17 5.48 6.46
N PRO A 97 1.32 6.82 6.34
CA PRO A 97 1.03 7.54 5.11
C PRO A 97 1.81 7.00 3.92
N GLY A 98 1.11 6.68 2.83
CA GLY A 98 1.71 6.13 1.60
C GLY A 98 2.01 4.63 1.63
N VAL A 99 1.81 3.96 2.75
CA VAL A 99 2.05 2.51 2.91
C VAL A 99 0.75 1.77 3.18
N GLY A 100 -0.04 2.23 4.16
CA GLY A 100 -1.28 1.58 4.56
C GLY A 100 -1.41 1.46 6.08
N ALA A 101 -2.01 0.38 6.57
CA ALA A 101 -2.03 0.04 7.98
C ALA A 101 -0.82 -0.84 8.32
N ALA A 102 -0.13 -0.53 9.40
CA ALA A 102 1.04 -1.29 9.85
C ALA A 102 0.98 -1.56 11.35
N CYS A 103 1.55 -2.69 11.75
CA CYS A 103 1.69 -3.10 13.13
C CYS A 103 3.04 -3.80 13.31
N VAL A 104 3.64 -3.64 14.47
CA VAL A 104 4.84 -4.40 14.86
C VAL A 104 4.44 -5.24 16.06
N ALA A 105 4.55 -6.55 15.91
CA ALA A 105 4.25 -7.54 16.94
C ALA A 105 5.54 -8.22 17.41
N ASP A 106 5.56 -8.63 18.68
CA ASP A 106 6.58 -9.50 19.22
C ASP A 106 5.91 -10.83 19.59
N VAL A 107 6.26 -11.87 18.85
CA VAL A 107 5.66 -13.21 19.00
C VAL A 107 6.79 -14.17 19.33
N ASP A 108 6.77 -14.72 20.54
CA ASP A 108 7.78 -15.67 21.03
C ASP A 108 9.23 -15.15 20.92
N GLY A 109 9.41 -13.83 21.15
CA GLY A 109 10.71 -13.17 21.02
C GLY A 109 11.11 -12.83 19.58
N LEU A 110 10.25 -13.12 18.60
CA LEU A 110 10.46 -12.78 17.20
C LEU A 110 9.69 -11.50 16.86
N ARG A 111 10.43 -10.47 16.47
CA ARG A 111 9.85 -9.21 16.04
C ARG A 111 9.33 -9.30 14.60
N MET A 112 8.02 -9.17 14.44
CA MET A 112 7.34 -9.21 13.15
C MET A 112 6.80 -7.83 12.79
N GLU A 113 6.96 -7.44 11.54
CA GLU A 113 6.30 -6.29 10.94
C GLU A 113 5.17 -6.79 10.03
N ILE A 114 3.96 -6.29 10.27
CA ILE A 114 2.78 -6.64 9.51
C ILE A 114 2.27 -5.39 8.83
N VAL A 115 2.10 -5.42 7.53
CA VAL A 115 1.64 -4.27 6.74
C VAL A 115 0.50 -4.69 5.82
N VAL A 116 -0.52 -3.84 5.71
CA VAL A 116 -1.67 -4.03 4.82
C VAL A 116 -1.84 -2.79 3.96
N GLU A 117 -1.68 -2.96 2.66
CA GLU A 117 -1.89 -1.88 1.68
C GLU A 117 -3.38 -1.51 1.54
N PRO A 118 -3.71 -0.24 1.29
CA PRO A 118 -5.10 0.21 1.24
C PRO A 118 -5.81 -0.08 -0.10
N GLU A 119 -5.12 -0.61 -1.09
CA GLU A 119 -5.68 -0.83 -2.42
C GLU A 119 -6.47 -2.14 -2.49
N ALA A 120 -7.53 -2.17 -3.31
CA ALA A 120 -8.37 -3.36 -3.49
C ALA A 120 -7.58 -4.56 -4.07
N HIS A 121 -6.51 -4.29 -4.83
CA HIS A 121 -5.54 -5.27 -5.32
C HIS A 121 -4.21 -5.15 -4.58
N GLY A 122 -4.20 -4.50 -3.42
CA GLY A 122 -3.05 -4.34 -2.56
C GLY A 122 -2.61 -5.66 -1.95
N ARG A 123 -1.47 -5.64 -1.31
CA ARG A 123 -0.89 -6.79 -0.64
C ARG A 123 -0.92 -6.58 0.87
N ALA A 124 -1.07 -7.68 1.60
CA ALA A 124 -0.69 -7.75 2.98
C ALA A 124 0.61 -8.55 3.07
N TRP A 125 1.51 -8.15 3.95
CA TRP A 125 2.72 -8.92 4.18
C TRP A 125 3.08 -8.99 5.65
N VAL A 126 3.72 -10.11 6.01
CA VAL A 126 4.33 -10.35 7.31
C VAL A 126 5.82 -10.49 7.09
N ARG A 127 6.61 -9.67 7.76
CA ARG A 127 8.07 -9.70 7.72
C ARG A 127 8.63 -9.97 9.10
N ALA A 128 9.58 -10.88 9.18
CA ALA A 128 10.34 -11.13 10.39
C ALA A 128 11.83 -11.25 10.07
N ARG A 129 12.70 -10.94 11.02
CA ARG A 129 14.14 -11.12 10.90
C ARG A 129 14.58 -12.28 11.76
N PHE A 130 15.34 -13.19 11.16
CA PHE A 130 15.92 -14.36 11.81
C PHE A 130 17.43 -14.33 11.75
N PHE A 131 18.04 -14.97 12.72
CA PHE A 131 19.45 -15.34 12.69
C PHE A 131 19.55 -16.83 13.04
N PRO A 132 20.26 -17.68 12.28
CA PRO A 132 21.02 -17.37 11.07
C PRO A 132 20.17 -17.29 9.79
N ALA A 133 20.74 -16.61 8.78
CA ALA A 133 20.15 -16.49 7.46
C ALA A 133 20.04 -17.86 6.75
N ARG A 134 18.88 -18.15 6.22
CA ARG A 134 18.59 -19.31 5.36
C ARG A 134 18.09 -18.81 4.01
N SER A 135 18.47 -19.49 2.93
CA SER A 135 17.95 -19.18 1.60
C SER A 135 16.84 -20.18 1.28
N LEU A 136 15.61 -19.84 1.63
CA LEU A 136 14.44 -20.65 1.35
C LEU A 136 13.40 -19.79 0.64
N ARG A 137 12.88 -20.27 -0.48
CA ARG A 137 11.80 -19.64 -1.22
C ARG A 137 10.67 -20.64 -1.42
N VAL A 138 9.45 -20.22 -1.18
CA VAL A 138 8.26 -21.03 -1.44
C VAL A 138 7.43 -20.31 -2.47
N CYS A 139 7.07 -21.00 -3.54
CA CYS A 139 6.31 -20.47 -4.66
C CYS A 139 5.23 -21.46 -5.11
N PRO A 140 4.26 -21.02 -5.92
CA PRO A 140 3.30 -21.92 -6.55
C PRO A 140 4.00 -23.03 -7.32
N LYS A 141 3.46 -24.24 -7.26
CA LYS A 141 4.00 -25.38 -7.99
C LYS A 141 4.08 -25.08 -9.49
N GLY A 142 5.24 -25.35 -10.07
CA GLY A 142 5.53 -25.07 -11.48
C GLY A 142 5.96 -23.65 -11.80
N LEU A 143 6.15 -22.79 -10.79
CA LEU A 143 6.77 -21.48 -10.95
C LEU A 143 8.17 -21.47 -10.34
N GLU A 144 9.16 -21.19 -11.17
CA GLU A 144 10.53 -21.02 -10.68
C GLU A 144 10.66 -19.66 -9.98
N PRO A 145 11.29 -19.59 -8.78
CA PRO A 145 11.55 -18.33 -8.11
C PRO A 145 12.58 -17.49 -8.89
N GLU A 146 12.49 -16.16 -8.80
CA GLU A 146 13.52 -15.28 -9.34
C GLU A 146 14.90 -15.66 -8.80
N GLY A 147 15.87 -15.88 -9.70
CA GLY A 147 17.22 -16.32 -9.36
C GLY A 147 17.37 -17.83 -9.14
N ALA A 148 16.42 -18.67 -9.57
CA ALA A 148 16.52 -20.12 -9.52
C ALA A 148 17.69 -20.70 -10.31
N GLY A 149 18.24 -19.95 -11.29
CA GLY A 149 19.31 -20.44 -12.18
C GLY A 149 20.67 -20.70 -11.52
N ASP A 150 20.95 -20.09 -10.37
CA ASP A 150 22.35 -20.02 -9.95
C ASP A 150 22.75 -20.92 -8.76
N ASN A 151 21.85 -21.53 -8.00
CA ASN A 151 22.22 -22.45 -6.90
C ASN A 151 21.00 -22.85 -6.03
N LEU A 152 19.76 -22.66 -6.51
CA LEU A 152 18.59 -23.13 -5.79
C LEU A 152 18.09 -24.45 -6.44
N ILE A 153 17.78 -25.41 -5.59
CA ILE A 153 17.14 -26.67 -5.98
C ILE A 153 15.82 -26.82 -5.24
N THR A 154 14.88 -27.57 -5.79
CA THR A 154 13.67 -27.96 -5.06
C THR A 154 14.09 -28.84 -3.89
N VAL A 155 13.77 -28.39 -2.66
CA VAL A 155 14.13 -29.09 -1.41
C VAL A 155 12.92 -29.78 -0.79
N SER A 156 11.71 -29.28 -1.06
CA SER A 156 10.46 -29.88 -0.60
C SER A 156 9.31 -29.42 -1.51
N GLU A 157 8.25 -30.24 -1.58
CA GLU A 157 7.07 -29.89 -2.36
C GLU A 157 5.77 -30.30 -1.65
N GLY A 158 4.72 -29.52 -1.87
CA GLY A 158 3.35 -29.84 -1.50
C GLY A 158 2.43 -29.96 -2.71
N TYR A 159 1.13 -30.01 -2.45
CA TYR A 159 0.13 -30.11 -3.52
C TYR A 159 0.13 -28.88 -4.44
N SER A 160 0.24 -27.68 -3.86
CA SER A 160 0.13 -26.40 -4.56
C SER A 160 1.38 -25.53 -4.48
N TRP A 161 2.46 -25.99 -3.85
CA TRP A 161 3.66 -25.22 -3.61
C TRP A 161 4.92 -26.05 -3.78
N GLU A 162 6.02 -25.38 -4.07
CA GLU A 162 7.38 -25.91 -4.11
C GLU A 162 8.28 -25.01 -3.29
N ALA A 163 9.17 -25.62 -2.50
CA ALA A 163 10.19 -24.94 -1.73
C ALA A 163 11.55 -25.12 -2.39
N TRP A 164 12.26 -24.02 -2.57
CA TRP A 164 13.55 -23.93 -3.22
C TRP A 164 14.58 -23.44 -2.23
N GLY A 165 15.71 -24.14 -2.14
CA GLY A 165 16.77 -23.81 -1.20
C GLY A 165 18.15 -24.14 -1.77
N ARG A 166 19.21 -23.68 -1.09
CA ARG A 166 20.58 -24.04 -1.47
C ARG A 166 20.91 -25.45 -1.02
N PRO A 167 21.55 -26.27 -1.87
CA PRO A 167 22.03 -27.58 -1.48
C PRO A 167 23.05 -27.46 -0.34
N GLY A 168 22.99 -28.36 0.66
CA GLY A 168 23.93 -28.43 1.78
C GLY A 168 23.52 -27.70 3.06
N ILE A 169 22.33 -27.10 3.11
CA ILE A 169 21.73 -26.60 4.36
C ILE A 169 20.93 -27.74 5.01
N ASP A 170 21.04 -27.87 6.35
CA ASP A 170 20.47 -28.93 7.17
C ASP A 170 19.11 -29.45 6.70
N GLY A 171 19.10 -30.58 5.99
CA GLY A 171 17.94 -31.09 5.27
C GLY A 171 16.65 -31.24 6.10
N PRO A 172 16.65 -31.86 7.31
CA PRO A 172 15.43 -32.02 8.10
C PRO A 172 14.84 -30.71 8.62
N ALA A 173 15.69 -29.76 9.02
CA ALA A 173 15.24 -28.44 9.46
C ALA A 173 14.66 -27.61 8.31
N LEU A 174 15.27 -27.72 7.12
CA LEU A 174 14.79 -27.05 5.93
C LEU A 174 13.43 -27.61 5.47
N ASP A 175 13.25 -28.93 5.54
CA ASP A 175 12.00 -29.58 5.20
C ASP A 175 10.87 -29.18 6.16
N ALA A 176 11.12 -29.16 7.47
CA ALA A 176 10.16 -28.69 8.46
C ALA A 176 9.77 -27.22 8.22
N ALA A 177 10.75 -26.35 7.96
CA ALA A 177 10.52 -24.94 7.61
C ALA A 177 9.70 -24.80 6.32
N ALA A 178 10.02 -25.58 5.30
CA ALA A 178 9.28 -25.58 4.03
C ALA A 178 7.83 -26.01 4.22
N HIS A 179 7.56 -27.02 5.03
CA HIS A 179 6.19 -27.45 5.33
C HIS A 179 5.40 -26.40 6.13
N SER A 180 6.01 -25.72 7.10
CA SER A 180 5.38 -24.64 7.86
C SER A 180 5.01 -23.46 6.95
N LEU A 181 5.94 -23.03 6.09
CA LEU A 181 5.70 -21.97 5.10
C LEU A 181 4.70 -22.41 4.02
N GLY A 182 4.75 -23.68 3.60
CA GLY A 182 3.80 -24.24 2.65
C GLY A 182 2.36 -24.20 3.14
N ARG A 183 2.14 -24.35 4.45
CA ARG A 183 0.79 -24.13 5.04
C ARG A 183 0.34 -22.68 4.92
N ALA A 184 1.22 -21.71 5.15
CA ALA A 184 0.90 -20.31 4.94
C ALA A 184 0.55 -20.03 3.48
N PHE A 185 1.21 -20.69 2.53
CA PHE A 185 0.93 -20.61 1.12
C PHE A 185 -0.45 -21.21 0.76
N GLY A 186 -0.73 -22.46 1.19
CA GLY A 186 -1.97 -23.16 0.87
C GLY A 186 -3.19 -22.60 1.61
N VAL A 187 -3.12 -22.52 2.93
CA VAL A 187 -4.26 -22.14 3.80
C VAL A 187 -4.29 -20.63 4.03
N GLY A 188 -3.14 -20.00 4.22
CA GLY A 188 -3.01 -18.56 4.45
C GLY A 188 -3.19 -17.72 3.19
N GLY A 189 -3.25 -18.32 1.99
CA GLY A 189 -3.36 -17.59 0.72
C GLY A 189 -2.12 -16.76 0.39
N ALA A 190 -0.94 -17.06 0.96
CA ALA A 190 0.30 -16.42 0.59
C ALA A 190 0.61 -16.69 -0.89
N THR A 191 1.02 -15.67 -1.62
CA THR A 191 1.37 -15.75 -3.04
C THR A 191 2.87 -15.70 -3.28
N HIS A 192 3.60 -15.23 -2.28
CA HIS A 192 5.05 -15.14 -2.31
C HIS A 192 5.59 -15.30 -0.90
N ILE A 193 6.58 -16.17 -0.75
CA ILE A 193 7.31 -16.38 0.49
C ILE A 193 8.78 -16.38 0.16
N GLN A 194 9.52 -15.45 0.72
CA GLN A 194 10.94 -15.31 0.53
C GLN A 194 11.64 -15.32 1.90
N HIS A 195 12.69 -16.13 2.01
CA HIS A 195 13.55 -16.18 3.18
C HIS A 195 14.99 -16.06 2.72
N ASP A 196 15.57 -14.88 2.91
CA ASP A 196 16.95 -14.59 2.55
C ASP A 196 17.60 -13.63 3.55
N GLY A 197 18.93 -13.61 3.56
CA GLY A 197 19.71 -12.58 4.28
C GLY A 197 19.35 -12.40 5.76
N GLY A 198 18.74 -13.40 6.40
CA GLY A 198 18.33 -13.33 7.80
C GLY A 198 16.92 -12.79 8.03
N GLY A 199 16.08 -12.75 7.01
CA GLY A 199 14.68 -12.36 7.12
C GLY A 199 13.72 -13.24 6.33
N ILE A 200 12.46 -13.22 6.72
CA ILE A 200 11.36 -13.83 5.98
C ILE A 200 10.34 -12.77 5.62
N GLU A 201 9.80 -12.84 4.42
CA GLU A 201 8.68 -12.05 3.95
C GLU A 201 7.61 -12.97 3.38
N LEU A 202 6.41 -12.90 3.92
CA LEU A 202 5.23 -13.55 3.37
C LEU A 202 4.31 -12.47 2.80
N ALA A 203 4.02 -12.53 1.51
CA ALA A 203 3.08 -11.65 0.85
C ALA A 203 1.81 -12.41 0.48
N MET A 204 0.67 -11.79 0.73
CA MET A 204 -0.65 -12.32 0.38
C MET A 204 -1.52 -11.23 -0.25
N PRO A 205 -2.49 -11.57 -1.11
CA PRO A 205 -3.44 -10.61 -1.62
C PRO A 205 -4.29 -10.06 -0.48
N ASN A 206 -4.65 -8.79 -0.57
CA ASN A 206 -5.59 -8.17 0.35
C ASN A 206 -6.95 -8.89 0.27
N ALA A 207 -7.66 -8.94 1.38
CA ALA A 207 -8.91 -9.66 1.54
C ALA A 207 -9.88 -8.87 2.44
N PRO A 208 -11.17 -9.21 2.47
CA PRO A 208 -12.09 -8.72 3.48
C PRO A 208 -11.58 -8.98 4.90
N ALA A 209 -11.97 -8.14 5.86
CA ALA A 209 -11.40 -8.09 7.21
C ALA A 209 -11.33 -9.46 7.91
N ASP A 210 -12.39 -10.25 7.82
CA ASP A 210 -12.46 -11.54 8.49
C ASP A 210 -11.48 -12.56 7.89
N GLU A 211 -11.41 -12.58 6.56
CA GLU A 211 -10.50 -13.44 5.81
C GLU A 211 -9.05 -13.00 5.99
N LEU A 212 -8.79 -11.69 5.96
CA LEU A 212 -7.47 -11.11 6.19
C LEU A 212 -6.94 -11.48 7.57
N LEU A 213 -7.80 -11.39 8.62
CA LEU A 213 -7.43 -11.77 9.98
C LEU A 213 -7.03 -13.25 10.06
N ALA A 214 -7.80 -14.14 9.42
CA ALA A 214 -7.50 -15.57 9.41
C ALA A 214 -6.17 -15.86 8.69
N ARG A 215 -5.95 -15.25 7.53
CA ARG A 215 -4.72 -15.39 6.75
C ARG A 215 -3.48 -14.89 7.49
N LEU A 216 -3.59 -13.72 8.13
CA LEU A 216 -2.48 -13.16 8.92
C LEU A 216 -2.12 -14.04 10.11
N ARG A 217 -3.10 -14.65 10.80
CA ARG A 217 -2.84 -15.62 11.87
C ARG A 217 -2.04 -16.81 11.37
N VAL A 218 -2.48 -17.43 10.27
CA VAL A 218 -1.76 -18.57 9.69
C VAL A 218 -0.33 -18.18 9.28
N ALA A 219 -0.15 -16.97 8.74
CA ALA A 219 1.18 -16.46 8.38
C ALA A 219 2.07 -16.23 9.61
N ILE A 220 1.52 -15.65 10.69
CA ILE A 220 2.24 -15.45 11.95
C ILE A 220 2.64 -16.78 12.56
N ASP A 221 1.71 -17.74 12.65
CA ASP A 221 1.96 -19.07 13.20
C ASP A 221 3.02 -19.82 12.37
N ALA A 222 2.98 -19.70 11.04
CA ALA A 222 3.98 -20.29 10.17
C ALA A 222 5.37 -19.69 10.38
N VAL A 223 5.44 -18.37 10.57
CA VAL A 223 6.71 -17.65 10.82
C VAL A 223 7.24 -17.95 12.22
N SER A 224 6.39 -18.00 13.24
CA SER A 224 6.81 -18.28 14.62
C SER A 224 7.26 -19.73 14.83
N SER A 225 6.88 -20.64 13.93
CA SER A 225 7.29 -22.06 13.98
C SER A 225 8.67 -22.35 13.34
N LEU A 226 9.34 -21.33 12.78
CA LEU A 226 10.66 -21.44 12.16
C LEU A 226 11.80 -21.25 13.16
#